data_9e1c6caa05c0c5e4231c311e8cc3cb0a
#
_entry.id   9e1c6caa05c0c5e4231c311e8cc3cb0a
#
_cell.length_a   1.000
_cell.length_b   1.000
_cell.length_c   1.000
_cell.angle_alpha   90.00
_cell.angle_beta   90.00
_cell.angle_gamma   90.00
#
_symmetry.space_group_name_H-M   'P 1'
#
loop_
_entity.id
_entity.type
_entity.pdbx_description
1 polymer ?
#
loop_
_entity_poly.entity_id
_entity_poly.type
_entity_poly.pdbx_seq_one_letter_code
_entity_poly.pdbx_strand_id
1 'polypeptide(L)'
;MLLRKFDEIVKANFPNAMDAKATSIHYLGKMQIEHKIDISKVLMATSVCSDDINVPSTTFFNVLFGPFIMGGLGGIPFAGQTGMTAFAHHIPDEGSAFIFYGPHIGITLDGDLGKMYRPRQEQTGNSCGALMLALDRIDDSAYKPTINDDVYQQMKLEESLL
;
A
#
# COMPACT_ATOMS: atom_id res chain seq x y z
N MET A 1 25.94 0.03 -10.57
CA MET A 1 25.68 1.24 -11.40
C MET A 1 24.17 1.51 -11.55
N LEU A 2 23.36 0.55 -11.99
CA LEU A 2 21.91 0.74 -12.21
C LEU A 2 21.13 1.12 -10.93
N LEU A 3 21.34 0.40 -9.82
CA LEU A 3 20.69 0.68 -8.54
C LEU A 3 21.01 2.09 -8.02
N ARG A 4 22.27 2.53 -8.16
CA ARG A 4 22.66 3.88 -7.74
C ARG A 4 21.95 4.97 -8.55
N LYS A 5 21.82 4.78 -9.86
CA LYS A 5 21.07 5.72 -10.72
C LYS A 5 19.59 5.77 -10.29
N PHE A 6 18.99 4.62 -9.96
CA PHE A 6 17.60 4.55 -9.50
C PHE A 6 17.41 5.31 -8.18
N ASP A 7 18.29 5.11 -7.20
CA ASP A 7 18.25 5.83 -5.93
C ASP A 7 18.36 7.35 -6.10
N GLU A 8 19.18 7.81 -7.03
CA GLU A 8 19.33 9.23 -7.35
C GLU A 8 18.02 9.80 -7.93
N ILE A 9 17.35 9.06 -8.83
CA ILE A 9 16.07 9.47 -9.41
C ILE A 9 14.97 9.48 -8.34
N VAL A 10 14.89 8.45 -7.51
CA VAL A 10 13.92 8.39 -6.42
C VAL A 10 14.10 9.58 -5.48
N LYS A 11 15.31 9.85 -5.04
CA LYS A 11 15.60 10.97 -4.11
C LYS A 11 15.38 12.34 -4.71
N ALA A 12 15.57 12.50 -6.01
CA ALA A 12 15.27 13.75 -6.69
C ALA A 12 13.78 14.10 -6.66
N ASN A 13 12.90 13.09 -6.71
CA ASN A 13 11.44 13.26 -6.68
C ASN A 13 10.86 13.11 -5.26
N PHE A 14 11.46 12.27 -4.44
CA PHE A 14 11.03 11.94 -3.08
C PHE A 14 12.24 12.04 -2.12
N PRO A 15 12.63 13.25 -1.69
CA PRO A 15 13.85 13.45 -0.89
C PRO A 15 13.91 12.65 0.41
N ASN A 16 12.75 12.40 1.01
CA ASN A 16 12.62 11.67 2.27
C ASN A 16 12.38 10.16 2.08
N ALA A 17 12.46 9.66 0.84
CA ALA A 17 12.26 8.24 0.59
C ALA A 17 13.31 7.41 1.33
N MET A 18 12.83 6.36 1.98
CA MET A 18 13.62 5.35 2.65
C MET A 18 13.36 3.99 2.01
N ASP A 19 14.33 3.10 2.06
CA ASP A 19 14.09 1.74 1.64
C ASP A 19 13.11 1.01 2.57
N ALA A 20 12.42 -0.02 2.08
CA ALA A 20 11.36 -0.70 2.84
C ALA A 20 11.86 -1.30 4.15
N LYS A 21 13.08 -1.87 4.18
CA LYS A 21 13.69 -2.45 5.36
C LYS A 21 14.06 -1.38 6.39
N ALA A 22 14.67 -0.27 5.94
CA ALA A 22 15.01 0.85 6.80
C ALA A 22 13.75 1.48 7.40
N THR A 23 12.69 1.66 6.59
CA THR A 23 11.39 2.14 7.03
C THR A 23 10.80 1.24 8.12
N SER A 24 10.80 -0.06 7.90
CA SER A 24 10.28 -1.04 8.85
C SER A 24 11.02 -1.00 10.19
N ILE A 25 12.35 -1.02 10.15
CA ILE A 25 13.18 -0.96 11.35
C ILE A 25 12.95 0.34 12.12
N HIS A 26 12.85 1.46 11.40
CA HIS A 26 12.60 2.77 11.98
C HIS A 26 11.28 2.81 12.75
N TYR A 27 10.18 2.39 12.13
CA TYR A 27 8.86 2.44 12.75
C TYR A 27 8.67 1.40 13.85
N LEU A 28 9.24 0.19 13.70
CA LEU A 28 9.26 -0.80 14.79
C LEU A 28 10.04 -0.28 16.01
N GLY A 29 11.19 0.35 15.78
CA GLY A 29 11.97 0.99 16.84
C GLY A 29 11.18 2.10 17.55
N LYS A 30 10.48 2.95 16.80
CA LYS A 30 9.60 3.97 17.39
C LYS A 30 8.50 3.37 18.24
N MET A 31 7.80 2.35 17.75
CA MET A 31 6.75 1.67 18.51
C MET A 31 7.25 1.14 19.84
N GLN A 32 8.41 0.49 19.86
CA GLN A 32 9.00 -0.05 21.09
C GLN A 32 9.51 1.04 22.03
N ILE A 33 10.26 2.00 21.51
CA ILE A 33 11.01 2.97 22.35
C ILE A 33 10.12 4.14 22.78
N GLU A 34 9.42 4.76 21.85
CA GLU A 34 8.64 5.97 22.11
C GLU A 34 7.25 5.63 22.66
N HIS A 35 6.58 4.62 22.09
CA HIS A 35 5.22 4.26 22.47
C HIS A 35 5.12 3.10 23.46
N LYS A 36 6.24 2.48 23.83
CA LYS A 36 6.30 1.35 24.77
C LYS A 36 5.44 0.14 24.36
N ILE A 37 5.26 -0.05 23.06
CA ILE A 37 4.47 -1.15 22.53
C ILE A 37 5.31 -2.44 22.58
N ASP A 38 4.72 -3.49 23.12
CA ASP A 38 5.31 -4.83 23.08
C ASP A 38 5.08 -5.45 21.69
N ILE A 39 6.14 -5.51 20.89
CA ILE A 39 6.08 -6.02 19.51
C ILE A 39 5.62 -7.48 19.46
N SER A 40 5.84 -8.28 20.52
CA SER A 40 5.37 -9.66 20.56
C SER A 40 3.85 -9.78 20.67
N LYS A 41 3.18 -8.69 21.04
CA LYS A 41 1.72 -8.56 21.15
C LYS A 41 1.11 -7.68 20.05
N VAL A 42 1.83 -7.43 18.97
CA VAL A 42 1.31 -6.66 17.85
C VAL A 42 0.71 -7.57 16.80
N LEU A 43 -0.57 -7.38 16.52
CA LEU A 43 -1.19 -7.91 15.32
C LEU A 43 -1.01 -6.93 14.17
N MET A 44 -0.49 -7.41 13.05
CA MET A 44 -0.20 -6.56 11.91
C MET A 44 -1.18 -6.79 10.76
N ALA A 45 -1.53 -5.71 10.07
CA ALA A 45 -2.18 -5.75 8.78
C ALA A 45 -1.43 -4.90 7.75
N THR A 46 -1.54 -5.28 6.48
CA THR A 46 -1.06 -4.49 5.36
C THR A 46 -2.21 -4.09 4.46
N SER A 47 -2.29 -2.81 4.14
CA SER A 47 -3.23 -2.25 3.18
C SER A 47 -2.44 -1.51 2.10
N VAL A 48 -1.83 -2.29 1.22
CA VAL A 48 -1.11 -1.80 0.04
C VAL A 48 -1.86 -2.22 -1.22
N CYS A 49 -1.65 -1.49 -2.29
CA CYS A 49 -2.28 -1.85 -3.56
C CYS A 49 -1.98 -3.29 -3.95
N SER A 50 -2.96 -4.00 -4.47
CA SER A 50 -2.83 -5.38 -4.97
C SER A 50 -1.96 -5.51 -6.23
N ASP A 51 -1.38 -4.43 -6.73
CA ASP A 51 -0.42 -4.43 -7.84
C ASP A 51 0.83 -5.25 -7.48
N ASP A 52 1.32 -6.03 -8.42
CA ASP A 52 2.48 -6.93 -8.29
C ASP A 52 3.77 -6.23 -7.86
N ILE A 53 3.92 -4.94 -8.14
CA ILE A 53 5.05 -4.11 -7.75
C ILE A 53 5.26 -4.07 -6.22
N ASN A 54 4.18 -4.27 -5.44
CA ASN A 54 4.24 -4.18 -3.98
C ASN A 54 4.70 -5.47 -3.30
N VAL A 55 4.73 -6.60 -4.02
CA VAL A 55 5.11 -7.89 -3.44
C VAL A 55 6.49 -7.88 -2.77
N PRO A 56 7.56 -7.33 -3.40
CA PRO A 56 8.87 -7.29 -2.77
C PRO A 56 8.91 -6.42 -1.50
N SER A 57 8.23 -5.28 -1.51
CA SER A 57 8.24 -4.34 -0.37
C SER A 57 7.49 -4.87 0.85
N THR A 58 6.46 -5.68 0.63
CA THR A 58 5.67 -6.28 1.72
C THR A 58 6.25 -7.57 2.25
N THR A 59 7.16 -8.22 1.52
CA THR A 59 7.72 -9.53 1.90
C THR A 59 8.36 -9.49 3.29
N PHE A 60 9.07 -8.43 3.64
CA PHE A 60 9.70 -8.30 4.95
C PHE A 60 8.66 -8.34 6.09
N PHE A 61 7.59 -7.59 5.98
CA PHE A 61 6.50 -7.59 6.95
C PHE A 61 5.77 -8.93 7.01
N ASN A 62 5.52 -9.54 5.84
CA ASN A 62 4.84 -10.82 5.74
C ASN A 62 5.60 -11.94 6.44
N VAL A 63 6.92 -11.96 6.34
CA VAL A 63 7.76 -12.98 6.98
C VAL A 63 7.83 -12.77 8.50
N LEU A 64 7.90 -11.52 8.96
CA LEU A 64 8.06 -11.24 10.39
C LEU A 64 6.76 -11.35 11.18
N PHE A 65 5.64 -10.94 10.59
CA PHE A 65 4.40 -10.72 11.35
C PHE A 65 3.20 -11.51 10.83
N GLY A 66 3.30 -12.15 9.67
CA GLY A 66 2.17 -12.88 9.07
C GLY A 66 0.91 -12.01 8.96
N PRO A 67 0.95 -10.81 8.38
CA PRO A 67 -0.09 -9.82 8.50
C PRO A 67 -1.40 -10.22 7.81
N PHE A 68 -2.51 -9.69 8.31
CA PHE A 68 -3.74 -9.63 7.53
C PHE A 68 -3.54 -8.78 6.28
N ILE A 69 -4.00 -9.28 5.14
CA ILE A 69 -3.91 -8.55 3.86
C ILE A 69 -5.26 -7.88 3.60
N MET A 70 -5.30 -6.57 3.68
CA MET A 70 -6.52 -5.77 3.56
C MET A 70 -6.56 -4.91 2.31
N GLY A 71 -5.45 -4.84 1.54
CA GLY A 71 -5.31 -3.92 0.43
C GLY A 71 -6.20 -4.23 -0.76
N GLY A 72 -6.76 -3.18 -1.35
CA GLY A 72 -7.48 -3.17 -2.60
C GLY A 72 -6.84 -2.23 -3.62
N LEU A 73 -7.66 -1.57 -4.43
CA LEU A 73 -7.20 -0.58 -5.40
C LEU A 73 -6.48 0.58 -4.71
N GLY A 74 -5.32 0.97 -5.24
CA GLY A 74 -4.53 2.08 -4.68
C GLY A 74 -4.04 1.87 -3.25
N GLY A 75 -4.25 0.69 -2.67
CA GLY A 75 -3.91 0.40 -1.27
C GLY A 75 -5.02 0.74 -0.28
N ILE A 76 -6.19 1.15 -0.75
CA ILE A 76 -7.34 1.43 0.12
C ILE A 76 -7.81 0.12 0.77
N PRO A 77 -8.10 0.10 2.09
CA PRO A 77 -8.55 -1.12 2.77
C PRO A 77 -9.84 -1.66 2.15
N PHE A 78 -9.81 -2.90 1.68
CA PHE A 78 -10.95 -3.58 1.08
C PHE A 78 -11.44 -4.76 1.95
N ALA A 79 -11.25 -4.67 3.25
CA ALA A 79 -11.65 -5.71 4.18
C ALA A 79 -13.16 -5.65 4.52
N GLY A 80 -13.79 -4.50 4.36
CA GLY A 80 -15.16 -4.25 4.81
C GLY A 80 -15.33 -4.41 6.32
N GLN A 81 -16.53 -4.19 6.81
CA GLN A 81 -16.83 -4.30 8.24
C GLN A 81 -16.52 -5.70 8.79
N THR A 82 -16.88 -6.75 8.06
CA THR A 82 -16.64 -8.14 8.49
C THR A 82 -15.15 -8.44 8.62
N GLY A 83 -14.33 -8.03 7.62
CA GLY A 83 -12.89 -8.24 7.66
C GLY A 83 -12.20 -7.43 8.76
N MET A 84 -12.62 -6.19 8.98
CA MET A 84 -12.11 -5.36 10.09
C MET A 84 -12.49 -5.92 11.45
N THR A 85 -13.70 -6.45 11.59
CA THR A 85 -14.15 -7.13 12.81
C THR A 85 -13.33 -8.39 13.07
N ALA A 86 -13.11 -9.23 12.05
CA ALA A 86 -12.27 -10.40 12.16
C ALA A 86 -10.84 -10.05 12.58
N PHE A 87 -10.25 -9.02 11.96
CA PHE A 87 -8.94 -8.51 12.36
C PHE A 87 -8.91 -8.08 13.82
N ALA A 88 -9.89 -7.28 14.26
CA ALA A 88 -9.96 -6.80 15.63
C ALA A 88 -10.05 -7.94 16.67
N HIS A 89 -10.79 -9.00 16.36
CA HIS A 89 -10.90 -10.18 17.23
C HIS A 89 -9.61 -11.00 17.37
N HIS A 90 -8.64 -10.79 16.50
CA HIS A 90 -7.36 -11.49 16.56
C HIS A 90 -6.26 -10.65 17.26
N ILE A 91 -6.57 -9.44 17.69
CA ILE A 91 -5.61 -8.64 18.47
C ILE A 91 -5.38 -9.38 19.81
N PRO A 92 -4.12 -9.65 20.18
CA PRO A 92 -3.82 -10.30 21.46
C PRO A 92 -4.36 -9.50 22.65
N ASP A 93 -4.68 -10.17 23.74
CA ASP A 93 -5.08 -9.51 24.98
C ASP A 93 -3.98 -8.53 25.44
N GLU A 94 -4.38 -7.31 25.77
CA GLU A 94 -3.47 -6.20 26.09
C GLU A 94 -2.46 -5.90 24.96
N GLY A 95 -2.78 -6.32 23.75
CA GLY A 95 -1.96 -6.12 22.56
C GLY A 95 -2.34 -4.85 21.80
N SER A 96 -1.70 -4.69 20.64
CA SER A 96 -1.90 -3.56 19.75
C SER A 96 -2.11 -4.02 18.33
N ALA A 97 -2.85 -3.23 17.55
CA ALA A 97 -2.94 -3.39 16.11
C ALA A 97 -2.00 -2.39 15.42
N PHE A 98 -1.32 -2.84 14.39
CA PHE A 98 -0.53 -1.98 13.52
C PHE A 98 -0.96 -2.22 12.07
N ILE A 99 -1.44 -1.17 11.40
CA ILE A 99 -1.84 -1.22 10.00
C ILE A 99 -0.84 -0.43 9.18
N PHE A 100 -0.10 -1.13 8.32
CA PHE A 100 0.76 -0.50 7.33
C PHE A 100 -0.08 -0.19 6.09
N TYR A 101 -0.37 1.09 5.90
CA TYR A 101 -1.13 1.60 4.77
C TYR A 101 -0.21 2.36 3.82
N GLY A 102 -0.35 2.10 2.51
CA GLY A 102 0.42 2.83 1.52
C GLY A 102 -0.12 2.68 0.10
N PRO A 103 -0.49 3.79 -0.54
CA PRO A 103 -0.57 3.83 -2.00
C PRO A 103 0.85 3.67 -2.59
N HIS A 104 0.93 3.36 -3.87
CA HIS A 104 2.21 3.30 -4.55
C HIS A 104 2.22 4.16 -5.82
N ILE A 105 3.42 4.57 -6.20
CA ILE A 105 3.69 5.23 -7.47
C ILE A 105 4.90 4.57 -8.11
N GLY A 106 4.81 4.27 -9.40
CA GLY A 106 5.96 3.80 -10.17
C GLY A 106 6.89 4.95 -10.54
N ILE A 107 8.15 4.62 -10.77
CA ILE A 107 9.11 5.53 -11.37
C ILE A 107 10.05 4.74 -12.28
N THR A 108 10.25 5.22 -13.51
CA THR A 108 11.17 4.58 -14.46
C THR A 108 12.62 4.99 -14.24
N LEU A 109 13.55 4.27 -14.85
CA LEU A 109 14.96 4.66 -14.85
C LEU A 109 15.25 5.96 -15.66
N ASP A 110 14.29 6.41 -16.43
CA ASP A 110 14.33 7.68 -17.16
C ASP A 110 13.71 8.83 -16.36
N GLY A 111 13.11 8.53 -15.21
CA GLY A 111 12.55 9.50 -14.28
C GLY A 111 11.06 9.76 -14.47
N ASP A 112 10.37 8.98 -15.30
CA ASP A 112 8.93 9.15 -15.51
C ASP A 112 8.14 8.68 -14.29
N LEU A 113 7.46 9.60 -13.63
CA LEU A 113 6.58 9.33 -12.50
C LEU A 113 5.27 8.69 -12.96
N GLY A 114 4.73 7.80 -12.14
CA GLY A 114 3.50 7.09 -12.43
C GLY A 114 3.63 6.02 -13.51
N LYS A 115 4.86 5.69 -13.89
CA LYS A 115 5.16 4.70 -14.94
C LYS A 115 6.08 3.61 -14.42
N MET A 116 5.96 2.43 -15.01
CA MET A 116 6.88 1.32 -14.76
C MET A 116 7.02 0.41 -15.97
N TYR A 117 8.17 -0.27 -16.05
CA TYR A 117 8.37 -1.38 -16.97
C TYR A 117 7.98 -2.69 -16.29
N ARG A 118 7.14 -3.49 -16.93
CA ARG A 118 6.87 -4.87 -16.52
C ARG A 118 7.57 -5.87 -17.44
N PRO A 119 8.03 -7.00 -16.91
CA PRO A 119 8.57 -8.06 -17.76
C PRO A 119 7.59 -8.43 -18.88
N ARG A 120 8.11 -8.63 -20.08
CA ARG A 120 7.34 -8.99 -21.29
C ARG A 120 6.42 -7.89 -21.83
N GLN A 121 6.56 -6.66 -21.40
CA GLN A 121 5.90 -5.51 -22.01
C GLN A 121 6.92 -4.66 -22.76
N GLU A 122 6.57 -4.24 -23.97
CA GLU A 122 7.43 -3.42 -24.83
C GLU A 122 7.36 -1.93 -24.44
N GLN A 123 6.29 -1.53 -23.76
CA GLN A 123 6.05 -0.15 -23.35
C GLN A 123 5.84 -0.04 -21.85
N THR A 124 6.10 1.14 -21.32
CA THR A 124 5.77 1.45 -19.92
C THR A 124 4.26 1.44 -19.71
N GLY A 125 3.82 0.86 -18.59
CA GLY A 125 2.44 0.93 -18.11
C GLY A 125 2.28 1.95 -16.97
N ASN A 126 1.04 2.29 -16.65
CA ASN A 126 0.73 3.08 -15.46
C ASN A 126 1.00 2.28 -14.18
N SER A 127 1.44 2.98 -13.13
CA SER A 127 1.61 2.44 -11.79
C SER A 127 1.27 3.53 -10.73
N CYS A 128 0.17 3.49 -10.03
CA CYS A 128 -0.84 2.41 -10.00
C CYS A 128 -1.83 2.52 -11.18
N GLY A 129 -1.93 1.48 -11.98
CA GLY A 129 -2.85 1.49 -13.14
C GLY A 129 -4.32 1.48 -12.74
N ALA A 130 -4.67 0.77 -11.65
CA ALA A 130 -6.04 0.75 -11.14
C ALA A 130 -6.50 2.12 -10.64
N LEU A 131 -5.63 2.86 -9.93
CA LEU A 131 -5.95 4.20 -9.45
C LEU A 131 -6.13 5.19 -10.61
N MET A 132 -5.26 5.12 -11.64
CA MET A 132 -5.40 5.97 -12.82
C MET A 132 -6.72 5.69 -13.55
N LEU A 133 -7.09 4.42 -13.71
CA LEU A 133 -8.37 4.06 -14.32
C LEU A 133 -9.58 4.55 -13.50
N ALA A 134 -9.48 4.49 -12.17
CA ALA A 134 -10.51 5.01 -11.28
C ALA A 134 -10.67 6.53 -11.43
N LEU A 135 -9.56 7.28 -11.48
CA LEU A 135 -9.57 8.72 -11.71
C LEU A 135 -10.20 9.08 -13.04
N ASP A 136 -9.82 8.41 -14.14
CA ASP A 136 -10.39 8.64 -15.46
C ASP A 136 -11.93 8.44 -15.46
N ARG A 137 -12.42 7.46 -14.70
CA ARG A 137 -13.86 7.21 -14.56
C ARG A 137 -14.56 8.26 -13.68
N ILE A 138 -13.93 8.71 -12.61
CA ILE A 138 -14.49 9.74 -11.72
C ILE A 138 -14.61 11.08 -12.46
N ASP A 139 -13.63 11.41 -13.29
CA ASP A 139 -13.60 12.64 -14.08
C ASP A 139 -14.55 12.60 -15.31
N ASP A 140 -15.01 11.42 -15.70
CA ASP A 140 -15.99 11.28 -16.78
C ASP A 140 -17.40 11.61 -16.25
N SER A 141 -17.93 12.76 -16.67
CA SER A 141 -19.28 13.21 -16.29
C SER A 141 -20.41 12.26 -16.77
N ALA A 142 -20.14 11.39 -17.74
CA ALA A 142 -21.07 10.38 -18.22
C ALA A 142 -21.01 9.07 -17.39
N TYR A 143 -19.96 8.88 -16.59
CA TYR A 143 -19.82 7.68 -15.76
C TYR A 143 -20.83 7.66 -14.64
N LYS A 144 -21.58 6.59 -14.55
CA LYS A 144 -22.55 6.34 -13.49
C LYS A 144 -22.15 5.06 -12.74
N PRO A 145 -21.51 5.19 -11.58
CA PRO A 145 -21.08 4.03 -10.82
C PRO A 145 -22.30 3.19 -10.40
N THR A 146 -22.14 1.88 -10.45
CA THR A 146 -23.14 0.92 -10.02
C THR A 146 -22.61 0.10 -8.84
N ILE A 147 -23.49 -0.54 -8.08
CA ILE A 147 -23.12 -1.37 -6.93
C ILE A 147 -22.19 -2.53 -7.29
N ASN A 148 -22.18 -2.95 -8.54
CA ASN A 148 -21.30 -4.01 -9.05
C ASN A 148 -19.96 -3.48 -9.59
N ASP A 149 -19.75 -2.18 -9.55
CA ASP A 149 -18.52 -1.56 -9.99
C ASP A 149 -17.53 -1.53 -8.82
N ASP A 150 -16.33 -2.06 -9.03
CA ASP A 150 -15.28 -2.10 -8.03
C ASP A 150 -14.83 -0.70 -7.60
N VAL A 151 -14.82 0.27 -8.52
CA VAL A 151 -14.55 1.69 -8.21
C VAL A 151 -15.61 2.25 -7.27
N TYR A 152 -16.89 2.00 -7.55
CA TYR A 152 -17.99 2.44 -6.69
C TYR A 152 -17.89 1.83 -5.29
N GLN A 153 -17.65 0.53 -5.19
CA GLN A 153 -17.51 -0.16 -3.91
C GLN A 153 -16.32 0.39 -3.12
N GLN A 154 -15.19 0.66 -3.79
CA GLN A 154 -14.00 1.20 -3.17
C GLN A 154 -14.25 2.63 -2.64
N MET A 155 -14.90 3.48 -3.41
CA MET A 155 -15.29 4.83 -2.99
C MET A 155 -16.24 4.82 -1.79
N LYS A 156 -17.23 3.91 -1.79
CA LYS A 156 -18.18 3.77 -0.67
C LYS A 156 -17.50 3.28 0.61
N LEU A 157 -16.51 2.41 0.48
CA LEU A 157 -15.71 1.99 1.63
C LEU A 157 -14.92 3.18 2.20
N GLU A 158 -14.29 3.97 1.36
CA GLU A 158 -13.54 5.15 1.76
C GLU A 158 -14.44 6.18 2.46
N GLU A 159 -15.61 6.50 1.89
CA GLU A 159 -16.60 7.38 2.53
C GLU A 159 -17.02 6.87 3.92
N SER A 160 -17.03 5.58 4.13
CA SER A 160 -17.43 4.99 5.42
C SER A 160 -16.33 5.00 6.48
N LEU A 161 -15.08 5.27 6.07
CA LEU A 161 -13.91 5.32 6.97
C LEU A 161 -13.55 6.74 7.40
N LEU A 162 -14.13 7.76 6.74
CA LEU A 162 -13.99 9.17 7.05
C LEU A 162 -15.07 9.63 8.02
#